data_a891aebd8ea2268e9dae2257bb92f5fd
#
_entry.id   a891aebd8ea2268e9dae2257bb92f5fd
#
_cell.length_a   1.000
_cell.length_b   1.000
_cell.length_c   1.000
_cell.angle_alpha   90.00
_cell.angle_beta   90.00
_cell.angle_gamma   90.00
#
_symmetry.space_group_name_H-M   'P 1'
#
loop_
_entity.id
_entity.type
_entity.pdbx_description
1 polymer ?
#
loop_
_entity_poly.entity_id
_entity_poly.type
_entity_poly.pdbx_seq_one_letter_code
_entity_poly.pdbx_strand_id
1 'polypeptide(L)'
;QPGDHVLRGQPLTRGWGRMLPVHAPTSGTVVAIEPHATAHPSALPEMSVIIDADGEDRWITRDGWADYKNHSREALIERIHQSGVAGLGGAGFPTGNKLRGGGDKITTLIINAAECEPYITADDRLMQDCAAQIVEGIQILAHILQPQQVLIGIEDNKPQAISMMRAVLADCHGISLRVIPTKYPSGGAKQLTQILTGKQVPHGGRSSDIGVLMQNVGTAYAVKRAVIDGEPLTERVVTLTGESVGKPGNVWARLGTPVQHLLKHADFCPTSDQMVIMGGPLMGFTLPWLDVPVVKITN
;
A
#
# COMPACT_ATOMS: atom_id res chain seq x y z
N GLN A 1 -10.02 -3.48 25.08
CA GLN A 1 -11.24 -2.95 25.67
C GLN A 1 -11.08 -1.43 25.83
N PRO A 2 -12.17 -0.64 25.93
CA PRO A 2 -12.04 0.74 26.37
C PRO A 2 -11.27 0.83 27.71
N GLY A 3 -10.33 1.76 27.79
CA GLY A 3 -9.40 1.90 28.91
C GLY A 3 -8.05 1.20 28.72
N ASP A 4 -7.92 0.28 27.78
CA ASP A 4 -6.64 -0.38 27.51
C ASP A 4 -5.66 0.59 26.86
N HIS A 5 -4.42 0.61 27.35
CA HIS A 5 -3.31 1.31 26.67
C HIS A 5 -2.70 0.38 25.61
N VAL A 6 -2.50 0.91 24.41
CA VAL A 6 -1.93 0.20 23.27
C VAL A 6 -0.66 0.86 22.78
N LEU A 7 0.22 0.07 22.18
CA LEU A 7 1.45 0.54 21.53
C LEU A 7 1.29 0.48 20.02
N ARG A 8 2.02 1.33 19.31
CA ARG A 8 2.05 1.30 17.84
C ARG A 8 2.50 -0.08 17.34
N GLY A 9 1.77 -0.63 16.37
CA GLY A 9 2.01 -1.97 15.85
C GLY A 9 1.39 -3.10 16.65
N GLN A 10 0.75 -2.83 17.79
CA GLN A 10 0.04 -3.84 18.56
C GLN A 10 -1.17 -4.37 17.81
N PRO A 11 -1.34 -5.69 17.63
CA PRO A 11 -2.54 -6.25 17.02
C PRO A 11 -3.79 -5.90 17.83
N LEU A 12 -4.77 -5.29 17.19
CA LEU A 12 -6.09 -4.99 17.76
C LEU A 12 -7.10 -6.09 17.43
N THR A 13 -6.92 -6.75 16.28
CA THR A 13 -7.75 -7.86 15.82
C THR A 13 -6.90 -9.04 15.37
N ARG A 14 -7.52 -10.21 15.29
CA ARG A 14 -6.88 -11.40 14.70
C ARG A 14 -7.22 -11.50 13.22
N GLY A 15 -6.21 -11.75 12.38
CA GLY A 15 -6.39 -12.07 10.97
C GLY A 15 -6.50 -13.58 10.77
N TRP A 16 -7.40 -14.02 9.88
CA TRP A 16 -7.52 -15.41 9.44
C TRP A 16 -8.17 -15.50 8.07
N GLY A 17 -7.76 -16.47 7.28
CA GLY A 17 -8.27 -16.63 5.91
C GLY A 17 -7.97 -15.40 5.05
N ARG A 18 -8.99 -14.65 4.64
CA ARG A 18 -8.86 -13.40 3.87
C ARG A 18 -8.95 -12.16 4.74
N MET A 19 -9.20 -12.29 6.02
CA MET A 19 -9.23 -11.15 6.94
C MET A 19 -7.82 -10.84 7.41
N LEU A 20 -7.39 -9.61 7.21
CA LEU A 20 -6.13 -9.10 7.72
C LEU A 20 -6.30 -8.61 9.15
N PRO A 21 -5.32 -8.80 10.02
CA PRO A 21 -5.33 -8.13 11.31
C PRO A 21 -5.23 -6.62 11.15
N VAL A 22 -5.84 -5.91 12.08
CA VAL A 22 -5.70 -4.46 12.26
C VAL A 22 -4.75 -4.22 13.41
N HIS A 23 -3.84 -3.28 13.25
CA HIS A 23 -2.84 -2.91 14.26
C HIS A 23 -3.06 -1.47 14.71
N ALA A 24 -2.75 -1.18 15.96
CA ALA A 24 -2.76 0.17 16.48
C ALA A 24 -1.78 1.04 15.68
N PRO A 25 -2.24 2.14 15.08
CA PRO A 25 -1.38 2.99 14.24
C PRO A 25 -0.47 3.91 15.04
N THR A 26 -0.74 4.07 16.32
CA THR A 26 -0.02 4.91 17.28
C THR A 26 -0.10 4.30 18.68
N SER A 27 0.67 4.80 19.64
CA SER A 27 0.44 4.52 21.06
C SER A 27 -0.65 5.44 21.61
N GLY A 28 -1.37 4.95 22.64
CA GLY A 28 -2.45 5.70 23.27
C GLY A 28 -3.43 4.80 24.00
N THR A 29 -4.58 5.37 24.38
CA THR A 29 -5.62 4.67 25.11
C THR A 29 -6.83 4.40 24.21
N VAL A 30 -7.33 3.17 24.21
CA VAL A 30 -8.60 2.84 23.55
C VAL A 30 -9.72 3.52 24.33
N VAL A 31 -10.38 4.50 23.70
CA VAL A 31 -11.48 5.26 24.34
C VAL A 31 -12.85 4.69 24.02
N ALA A 32 -13.02 4.09 22.84
CA ALA A 32 -14.27 3.46 22.44
C ALA A 32 -14.07 2.30 21.46
N ILE A 33 -15.04 1.40 21.41
CA ILE A 33 -15.22 0.40 20.35
C ILE A 33 -16.68 0.48 19.94
N GLU A 34 -16.94 1.15 18.83
CA GLU A 34 -18.30 1.49 18.40
C GLU A 34 -18.40 1.64 16.88
N PRO A 35 -19.60 1.64 16.30
CA PRO A 35 -19.80 1.95 14.91
C PRO A 35 -19.37 3.38 14.58
N HIS A 36 -18.51 3.55 13.58
CA HIS A 36 -18.03 4.84 13.09
C HIS A 36 -18.11 4.87 11.56
N ALA A 37 -18.33 6.05 10.98
CA ALA A 37 -18.33 6.23 9.54
C ALA A 37 -17.01 5.74 8.93
N THR A 38 -17.11 4.99 7.84
CA THR A 38 -15.93 4.43 7.16
C THR A 38 -15.68 5.13 5.83
N ALA A 39 -14.43 5.01 5.35
CA ALA A 39 -14.03 5.49 4.04
C ALA A 39 -14.55 4.55 2.94
N HIS A 40 -15.89 4.56 2.75
CA HIS A 40 -16.60 3.76 1.77
C HIS A 40 -17.70 4.59 1.10
N PRO A 41 -18.02 4.39 -0.19
CA PRO A 41 -19.06 5.16 -0.88
C PRO A 41 -20.45 5.07 -0.24
N SER A 42 -20.74 3.98 0.48
CA SER A 42 -22.02 3.80 1.17
C SER A 42 -22.18 4.69 2.42
N ALA A 43 -21.09 5.22 2.95
CA ALA A 43 -21.05 5.94 4.23
C ALA A 43 -21.62 5.16 5.45
N LEU A 44 -21.81 3.85 5.30
CA LEU A 44 -22.31 3.01 6.39
C LEU A 44 -21.27 2.89 7.50
N PRO A 45 -21.69 2.94 8.76
CA PRO A 45 -20.77 2.78 9.88
C PRO A 45 -20.32 1.31 10.02
N GLU A 46 -19.06 1.12 10.43
CA GLU A 46 -18.49 -0.18 10.78
C GLU A 46 -17.86 -0.12 12.18
N MET A 47 -17.80 -1.27 12.85
CA MET A 47 -17.17 -1.37 14.17
C MET A 47 -15.72 -0.90 14.10
N SER A 48 -15.42 0.15 14.86
CA SER A 48 -14.13 0.82 14.88
C SER A 48 -13.55 0.85 16.29
N VAL A 49 -12.23 0.73 16.39
CA VAL A 49 -11.48 0.97 17.63
C VAL A 49 -10.98 2.39 17.61
N ILE A 50 -11.44 3.20 18.54
CA ILE A 50 -11.05 4.61 18.66
C ILE A 50 -9.96 4.72 19.71
N ILE A 51 -8.81 5.29 19.31
CA ILE A 51 -7.63 5.44 20.15
C ILE A 51 -7.36 6.94 20.34
N ASP A 52 -7.31 7.37 21.58
CA ASP A 52 -6.78 8.69 21.95
C ASP A 52 -5.25 8.60 22.03
N ALA A 53 -4.57 9.26 21.07
CA ALA A 53 -3.13 9.17 20.92
C ALA A 53 -2.41 9.92 22.06
N ASP A 54 -1.40 9.30 22.66
CA ASP A 54 -0.60 9.90 23.73
C ASP A 54 0.49 10.88 23.23
N GLY A 55 0.71 10.93 21.93
CA GLY A 55 1.75 11.75 21.29
C GLY A 55 3.17 11.19 21.40
N GLU A 56 3.38 10.05 22.09
CA GLU A 56 4.71 9.47 22.29
C GLU A 56 5.10 8.49 21.18
N ASP A 57 4.11 7.96 20.45
CA ASP A 57 4.29 7.04 19.32
C ASP A 57 5.17 5.82 19.62
N ARG A 58 5.01 5.27 20.83
CA ARG A 58 5.78 4.14 21.31
C ARG A 58 5.41 2.86 20.55
N TRP A 59 6.43 2.19 20.01
CA TRP A 59 6.26 0.92 19.31
C TRP A 59 6.26 -0.27 20.26
N ILE A 60 5.59 -1.35 19.82
CA ILE A 60 5.87 -2.70 20.34
C ILE A 60 7.33 -3.07 20.06
N THR A 61 7.84 -4.11 20.73
CA THR A 61 9.12 -4.71 20.31
C THR A 61 9.01 -5.20 18.87
N ARG A 62 9.91 -4.69 18.03
CA ARG A 62 9.96 -5.04 16.62
C ARG A 62 10.95 -6.19 16.41
N ASP A 63 10.43 -7.34 16.05
CA ASP A 63 11.20 -8.55 15.80
C ASP A 63 11.34 -8.74 14.27
N GLY A 64 12.31 -8.03 13.67
CA GLY A 64 12.59 -8.07 12.24
C GLY A 64 13.44 -9.29 11.85
N TRP A 65 13.23 -9.78 10.62
CA TRP A 65 13.97 -10.91 10.04
C TRP A 65 14.91 -10.42 8.94
N ALA A 66 16.03 -9.77 9.35
CA ALA A 66 17.07 -9.35 8.40
C ALA A 66 17.65 -10.54 7.62
N ASP A 67 17.65 -11.72 8.23
CA ASP A 67 18.06 -13.00 7.66
C ASP A 67 16.91 -13.77 6.97
N TYR A 68 15.93 -13.06 6.43
CA TYR A 68 14.69 -13.61 5.85
C TYR A 68 14.92 -14.79 4.89
N LYS A 69 16.10 -14.89 4.27
CA LYS A 69 16.45 -15.99 3.36
C LYS A 69 16.55 -17.35 4.07
N ASN A 70 16.72 -17.35 5.38
CA ASN A 70 16.79 -18.57 6.22
C ASN A 70 15.39 -19.05 6.65
N HIS A 71 14.35 -18.27 6.38
CA HIS A 71 12.98 -18.63 6.73
C HIS A 71 12.25 -19.32 5.58
N SER A 72 11.34 -20.22 5.91
CA SER A 72 10.54 -20.89 4.89
C SER A 72 9.60 -19.90 4.18
N ARG A 73 9.23 -20.24 2.94
CA ARG A 73 8.25 -19.50 2.15
C ARG A 73 6.94 -19.26 2.92
N GLU A 74 6.44 -20.29 3.57
CA GLU A 74 5.21 -20.26 4.36
C GLU A 74 5.32 -19.31 5.55
N ALA A 75 6.46 -19.32 6.26
CA ALA A 75 6.71 -18.43 7.40
C ALA A 75 6.76 -16.95 6.94
N LEU A 76 7.41 -16.66 5.82
CA LEU A 76 7.45 -15.31 5.25
C LEU A 76 6.06 -14.82 4.83
N ILE A 77 5.29 -15.68 4.17
CA ILE A 77 3.92 -15.35 3.75
C ILE A 77 3.02 -15.11 4.98
N GLU A 78 3.14 -15.96 6.01
CA GLU A 78 2.38 -15.79 7.25
C GLU A 78 2.76 -14.48 7.96
N ARG A 79 4.05 -14.16 8.04
CA ARG A 79 4.51 -12.90 8.62
C ARG A 79 3.93 -11.69 7.89
N ILE A 80 3.96 -11.68 6.55
CA ILE A 80 3.35 -10.62 5.72
C ILE A 80 1.86 -10.50 6.02
N HIS A 81 1.15 -11.65 6.16
CA HIS A 81 -0.27 -11.68 6.49
C HIS A 81 -0.54 -11.12 7.88
N GLN A 82 0.17 -11.60 8.90
CA GLN A 82 0.01 -11.16 10.29
C GLN A 82 0.45 -9.71 10.51
N SER A 83 1.28 -9.15 9.65
CA SER A 83 1.61 -7.72 9.64
C SER A 83 0.53 -6.86 8.96
N GLY A 84 -0.59 -7.45 8.53
CA GLY A 84 -1.72 -6.72 7.96
C GLY A 84 -1.46 -6.12 6.57
N VAL A 85 -0.47 -6.62 5.81
CA VAL A 85 -0.10 -6.08 4.50
C VAL A 85 -1.17 -6.39 3.47
N ALA A 86 -1.81 -5.33 2.96
CA ALA A 86 -2.77 -5.36 1.87
C ALA A 86 -2.13 -4.86 0.57
N GLY A 87 -2.79 -5.11 -0.55
CA GLY A 87 -2.42 -4.48 -1.83
C GLY A 87 -2.73 -2.97 -1.78
N LEU A 88 -1.70 -2.14 -1.81
CA LEU A 88 -1.81 -0.69 -1.63
C LEU A 88 -2.14 0.09 -2.92
N GLY A 89 -2.14 -0.56 -4.07
CA GLY A 89 -2.47 0.05 -5.37
C GLY A 89 -3.94 -0.05 -5.78
N GLY A 90 -4.89 -0.11 -4.84
CA GLY A 90 -6.33 -0.04 -5.13
C GLY A 90 -7.20 -1.02 -4.35
N ALA A 91 -7.32 -2.28 -4.76
CA ALA A 91 -8.34 -3.20 -4.25
C ALA A 91 -8.14 -3.74 -2.82
N GLY A 92 -7.05 -3.42 -2.14
CA GLY A 92 -6.82 -3.83 -0.74
C GLY A 92 -6.73 -5.34 -0.51
N PHE A 93 -6.49 -6.15 -1.55
CA PHE A 93 -6.48 -7.61 -1.41
C PHE A 93 -5.31 -8.06 -0.52
N PRO A 94 -5.52 -9.02 0.41
CA PRO A 94 -4.47 -9.50 1.31
C PRO A 94 -3.25 -10.04 0.57
N THR A 95 -2.08 -9.43 0.80
CA THR A 95 -0.85 -9.78 0.08
C THR A 95 -0.43 -11.23 0.35
N GLY A 96 -0.53 -11.71 1.59
CA GLY A 96 -0.24 -13.10 1.94
C GLY A 96 -1.09 -14.11 1.16
N ASN A 97 -2.40 -13.83 1.00
CA ASN A 97 -3.28 -14.69 0.22
C ASN A 97 -2.92 -14.71 -1.26
N LYS A 98 -2.53 -13.55 -1.80
CA LYS A 98 -2.09 -13.45 -3.19
C LYS A 98 -0.82 -14.27 -3.46
N LEU A 99 0.14 -14.24 -2.52
CA LEU A 99 1.37 -15.03 -2.58
C LEU A 99 1.11 -16.53 -2.45
N ARG A 100 0.21 -16.96 -1.54
CA ARG A 100 -0.20 -18.38 -1.42
C ARG A 100 -0.86 -18.88 -2.70
N GLY A 101 -1.75 -18.07 -3.28
CA GLY A 101 -2.50 -18.45 -4.49
C GLY A 101 -1.65 -18.51 -5.77
N GLY A 102 -0.48 -17.87 -5.79
CA GLY A 102 0.45 -17.91 -6.92
C GLY A 102 1.11 -19.29 -7.09
N GLY A 103 1.42 -19.98 -5.99
CA GLY A 103 2.10 -21.26 -5.99
C GLY A 103 3.39 -21.27 -6.83
N ASP A 104 3.77 -22.44 -7.32
CA ASP A 104 4.98 -22.62 -8.16
C ASP A 104 4.75 -22.27 -9.64
N LYS A 105 3.56 -21.73 -9.97
CA LYS A 105 3.17 -21.39 -11.34
C LYS A 105 3.64 -20.01 -11.80
N ILE A 106 4.12 -19.17 -10.86
CA ILE A 106 4.49 -17.79 -11.19
C ILE A 106 5.89 -17.77 -11.80
N THR A 107 5.94 -17.44 -13.07
CA THR A 107 7.20 -17.25 -13.82
C THR A 107 7.63 -15.79 -13.91
N THR A 108 6.68 -14.85 -13.73
CA THR A 108 6.94 -13.41 -13.83
C THR A 108 6.33 -12.68 -12.64
N LEU A 109 7.17 -11.95 -11.91
CA LEU A 109 6.73 -10.97 -10.91
C LEU A 109 6.74 -9.59 -11.57
N ILE A 110 5.60 -8.91 -11.56
CA ILE A 110 5.50 -7.51 -11.99
C ILE A 110 5.33 -6.63 -10.76
N ILE A 111 6.16 -5.60 -10.67
CA ILE A 111 5.99 -4.50 -9.72
C ILE A 111 5.36 -3.33 -10.48
N ASN A 112 4.15 -3.01 -10.09
CA ASN A 112 3.37 -1.92 -10.65
C ASN A 112 3.77 -0.60 -9.99
N ALA A 113 4.51 0.20 -10.72
CA ALA A 113 4.90 1.57 -10.41
C ALA A 113 4.26 2.57 -11.40
N ALA A 114 3.25 2.12 -12.15
CA ALA A 114 2.47 2.94 -13.07
C ALA A 114 1.29 3.59 -12.33
N GLU A 115 1.55 4.74 -11.73
CA GLU A 115 0.60 5.54 -10.98
C GLU A 115 -0.17 6.45 -11.94
N CYS A 116 -1.18 5.87 -12.62
CA CYS A 116 -1.86 6.51 -13.75
C CYS A 116 -3.07 7.37 -13.37
N GLU A 117 -3.50 7.39 -12.10
CA GLU A 117 -4.54 8.31 -11.63
C GLU A 117 -4.04 9.76 -11.68
N PRO A 118 -4.78 10.69 -12.32
CA PRO A 118 -4.41 12.10 -12.31
C PRO A 118 -4.30 12.65 -10.88
N TYR A 119 -3.35 13.55 -10.67
CA TYR A 119 -3.06 14.23 -9.41
C TYR A 119 -2.47 13.36 -8.30
N ILE A 120 -2.56 12.03 -8.36
CA ILE A 120 -1.98 11.14 -7.36
C ILE A 120 -0.48 10.97 -7.62
N THR A 121 0.32 11.14 -6.55
CA THR A 121 1.80 11.08 -6.58
C THR A 121 2.38 10.33 -5.38
N ALA A 122 1.58 9.53 -4.70
CA ALA A 122 1.99 8.80 -3.50
C ALA A 122 3.09 7.77 -3.80
N ASP A 123 2.91 6.98 -4.86
CA ASP A 123 3.90 5.98 -5.30
C ASP A 123 5.14 6.64 -5.91
N ASP A 124 4.97 7.72 -6.68
CA ASP A 124 6.07 8.52 -7.22
C ASP A 124 6.97 9.04 -6.08
N ARG A 125 6.37 9.67 -5.08
CA ARG A 125 7.11 10.19 -3.93
C ARG A 125 7.78 9.07 -3.13
N LEU A 126 7.08 7.97 -2.91
CA LEU A 126 7.64 6.81 -2.21
C LEU A 126 8.86 6.24 -2.94
N MET A 127 8.83 6.16 -4.26
CA MET A 127 9.98 5.71 -5.06
C MET A 127 11.16 6.69 -5.00
N GLN A 128 10.90 7.98 -4.91
CA GLN A 128 11.95 8.97 -4.76
C GLN A 128 12.65 8.87 -3.40
N ASP A 129 11.90 8.69 -2.33
CA ASP A 129 12.44 8.71 -0.95
C ASP A 129 12.92 7.35 -0.47
N CYS A 130 12.31 6.25 -0.94
CA CYS A 130 12.48 4.91 -0.37
C CYS A 130 12.85 3.84 -1.41
N ALA A 131 13.55 4.22 -2.50
CA ALA A 131 13.89 3.29 -3.58
C ALA A 131 14.62 2.02 -3.09
N ALA A 132 15.57 2.16 -2.17
CA ALA A 132 16.33 1.02 -1.62
C ALA A 132 15.40 0.05 -0.87
N GLN A 133 14.54 0.56 0.00
CA GLN A 133 13.60 -0.26 0.77
C GLN A 133 12.55 -0.94 -0.13
N ILE A 134 12.14 -0.29 -1.20
CA ILE A 134 11.26 -0.90 -2.21
C ILE A 134 11.97 -2.09 -2.87
N VAL A 135 13.22 -1.92 -3.27
CA VAL A 135 14.01 -2.99 -3.91
C VAL A 135 14.23 -4.16 -2.95
N GLU A 136 14.51 -3.91 -1.66
CA GLU A 136 14.56 -4.97 -0.64
C GLU A 136 13.23 -5.74 -0.55
N GLY A 137 12.10 -5.03 -0.56
CA GLY A 137 10.78 -5.66 -0.58
C GLY A 137 10.52 -6.49 -1.84
N ILE A 138 10.99 -6.02 -3.01
CA ILE A 138 10.94 -6.79 -4.26
C ILE A 138 11.78 -8.06 -4.16
N GLN A 139 12.97 -7.99 -3.55
CA GLN A 139 13.84 -9.15 -3.34
C GLN A 139 13.19 -10.20 -2.41
N ILE A 140 12.46 -9.77 -1.36
CA ILE A 140 11.68 -10.68 -0.51
C ILE A 140 10.58 -11.36 -1.31
N LEU A 141 9.82 -10.60 -2.10
CA LEU A 141 8.76 -11.15 -2.97
C LEU A 141 9.34 -12.13 -4.00
N ALA A 142 10.48 -11.81 -4.61
CA ALA A 142 11.18 -12.68 -5.53
C ALA A 142 11.70 -13.95 -4.83
N HIS A 143 12.21 -13.85 -3.61
CA HIS A 143 12.62 -15.00 -2.81
C HIS A 143 11.45 -15.94 -2.49
N ILE A 144 10.28 -15.41 -2.18
CA ILE A 144 9.06 -16.20 -1.92
C ILE A 144 8.55 -16.90 -3.17
N LEU A 145 8.57 -16.22 -4.34
CA LEU A 145 7.92 -16.68 -5.57
C LEU A 145 8.86 -17.43 -6.51
N GLN A 146 10.17 -17.25 -6.38
CA GLN A 146 11.21 -17.78 -7.27
C GLN A 146 10.89 -17.59 -8.76
N PRO A 147 10.52 -16.38 -9.21
CA PRO A 147 10.12 -16.14 -10.58
C PRO A 147 11.35 -16.17 -11.52
N GLN A 148 11.14 -16.50 -12.79
CA GLN A 148 12.20 -16.45 -13.82
C GLN A 148 12.60 -15.01 -14.16
N GLN A 149 11.68 -14.05 -14.01
CA GLN A 149 11.94 -12.63 -14.25
C GLN A 149 11.14 -11.73 -13.30
N VAL A 150 11.73 -10.58 -12.97
CA VAL A 150 11.10 -9.51 -12.19
C VAL A 150 11.10 -8.24 -13.04
N LEU A 151 9.93 -7.67 -13.28
CA LEU A 151 9.74 -6.46 -14.09
C LEU A 151 9.12 -5.36 -13.24
N ILE A 152 9.68 -4.16 -13.31
CA ILE A 152 9.08 -2.94 -12.73
C ILE A 152 8.57 -2.09 -13.88
N GLY A 153 7.26 -1.81 -13.90
CA GLY A 153 6.66 -0.90 -14.88
C GLY A 153 6.42 0.48 -14.26
N ILE A 154 7.06 1.51 -14.81
CA ILE A 154 6.95 2.90 -14.35
C ILE A 154 6.65 3.82 -15.53
N GLU A 155 5.81 4.84 -15.31
CA GLU A 155 5.46 5.81 -16.36
C GLU A 155 6.57 6.84 -16.61
N ASP A 156 6.69 7.32 -17.86
CA ASP A 156 7.74 8.24 -18.31
C ASP A 156 7.61 9.66 -17.72
N ASN A 157 6.46 10.00 -17.13
CA ASN A 157 6.22 11.26 -16.43
C ASN A 157 6.80 11.29 -14.98
N LYS A 158 7.56 10.28 -14.57
CA LYS A 158 8.17 10.13 -13.22
C LYS A 158 9.71 10.17 -13.29
N PRO A 159 10.36 11.21 -13.86
CA PRO A 159 11.80 11.19 -14.13
C PRO A 159 12.67 11.03 -12.88
N GLN A 160 12.28 11.63 -11.75
CA GLN A 160 13.03 11.53 -10.49
C GLN A 160 12.95 10.11 -9.91
N ALA A 161 11.76 9.53 -9.85
CA ALA A 161 11.57 8.14 -9.39
C ALA A 161 12.31 7.14 -10.29
N ILE A 162 12.27 7.34 -11.62
CA ILE A 162 13.03 6.53 -12.59
C ILE A 162 14.53 6.60 -12.27
N SER A 163 15.05 7.80 -12.02
CA SER A 163 16.47 8.01 -11.71
C SER A 163 16.87 7.30 -10.41
N MET A 164 16.08 7.48 -9.35
CA MET A 164 16.35 6.86 -8.04
C MET A 164 16.26 5.33 -8.10
N MET A 165 15.22 4.80 -8.73
CA MET A 165 15.07 3.35 -8.90
C MET A 165 16.19 2.75 -9.74
N ARG A 166 16.62 3.41 -10.84
CA ARG A 166 17.77 2.94 -11.65
C ARG A 166 19.07 2.93 -10.86
N ALA A 167 19.31 3.95 -10.03
CA ALA A 167 20.52 4.03 -9.21
C ALA A 167 20.62 2.83 -8.26
N VAL A 168 19.53 2.49 -7.57
CA VAL A 168 19.50 1.35 -6.63
C VAL A 168 19.56 0.00 -7.36
N LEU A 169 19.00 -0.09 -8.57
CA LEU A 169 18.97 -1.31 -9.36
C LEU A 169 20.28 -1.58 -10.11
N ALA A 170 21.23 -0.64 -10.14
CA ALA A 170 22.50 -0.81 -10.86
C ALA A 170 23.26 -2.07 -10.44
N ASP A 171 23.23 -2.39 -9.14
CA ASP A 171 23.90 -3.56 -8.56
C ASP A 171 22.96 -4.75 -8.34
N CYS A 172 21.70 -4.67 -8.81
CA CYS A 172 20.70 -5.72 -8.62
C CYS A 172 20.49 -6.55 -9.89
N HIS A 173 20.96 -7.78 -9.89
CA HIS A 173 20.74 -8.70 -11.01
C HIS A 173 19.32 -9.31 -10.95
N GLY A 174 18.74 -9.54 -12.13
CA GLY A 174 17.44 -10.23 -12.27
C GLY A 174 16.20 -9.35 -12.13
N ILE A 175 16.34 -8.05 -11.84
CA ILE A 175 15.23 -7.07 -11.78
C ILE A 175 15.41 -6.08 -12.93
N SER A 176 14.37 -5.91 -13.76
CA SER A 176 14.40 -5.00 -14.91
C SER A 176 13.38 -3.88 -14.75
N LEU A 177 13.83 -2.63 -14.83
CA LEU A 177 12.94 -1.46 -14.87
C LEU A 177 12.57 -1.17 -16.34
N ARG A 178 11.27 -1.05 -16.59
CA ARG A 178 10.70 -0.73 -17.90
C ARG A 178 9.92 0.59 -17.79
N VAL A 179 10.39 1.59 -18.50
CA VAL A 179 9.68 2.87 -18.63
C VAL A 179 8.62 2.69 -19.70
N ILE A 180 7.38 3.04 -19.38
CA ILE A 180 6.22 2.96 -20.26
C ILE A 180 5.62 4.34 -20.47
N PRO A 181 4.94 4.60 -21.62
CA PRO A 181 4.26 5.86 -21.84
C PRO A 181 3.17 6.11 -20.81
N THR A 182 3.08 7.37 -20.36
CA THR A 182 1.98 7.83 -19.51
C THR A 182 0.66 7.79 -20.28
N LYS A 183 -0.19 6.85 -19.94
CA LYS A 183 -1.50 6.67 -20.57
C LYS A 183 -2.46 5.93 -19.65
N TYR A 184 -3.57 6.56 -19.28
CA TYR A 184 -4.60 5.89 -18.49
C TYR A 184 -5.32 4.82 -19.33
N PRO A 185 -5.54 3.59 -18.82
CA PRO A 185 -5.19 3.04 -17.51
C PRO A 185 -3.95 2.10 -17.55
N SER A 186 -2.76 2.59 -17.90
CA SER A 186 -1.51 1.79 -17.99
C SER A 186 -1.22 0.99 -16.71
N GLY A 187 -1.59 1.53 -15.54
CA GLY A 187 -1.48 0.86 -14.23
C GLY A 187 -2.51 -0.24 -13.98
N GLY A 188 -3.50 -0.44 -14.85
CA GLY A 188 -4.44 -1.54 -14.77
C GLY A 188 -3.72 -2.89 -14.88
N ALA A 189 -4.07 -3.85 -14.00
CA ALA A 189 -3.31 -5.10 -13.89
C ALA A 189 -3.22 -5.89 -15.22
N LYS A 190 -4.30 -5.96 -15.99
CA LYS A 190 -4.31 -6.67 -17.28
C LYS A 190 -3.57 -5.89 -18.36
N GLN A 191 -3.71 -4.56 -18.37
CA GLN A 191 -3.04 -3.65 -19.30
C GLN A 191 -1.51 -3.70 -19.07
N LEU A 192 -1.07 -3.51 -17.84
CA LEU A 192 0.36 -3.53 -17.53
C LEU A 192 0.99 -4.90 -17.79
N THR A 193 0.26 -5.99 -17.52
CA THR A 193 0.72 -7.35 -17.86
C THR A 193 0.98 -7.45 -19.37
N GLN A 194 0.06 -6.99 -20.19
CA GLN A 194 0.22 -7.03 -21.65
C GLN A 194 1.35 -6.13 -22.14
N ILE A 195 1.45 -4.91 -21.60
CA ILE A 195 2.51 -3.95 -21.97
C ILE A 195 3.90 -4.52 -21.68
N LEU A 196 4.09 -5.14 -20.50
CA LEU A 196 5.40 -5.59 -20.06
C LEU A 196 5.79 -6.99 -20.59
N THR A 197 4.81 -7.85 -20.86
CA THR A 197 5.06 -9.27 -21.18
C THR A 197 4.57 -9.68 -22.57
N GLY A 198 3.75 -8.87 -23.23
CA GLY A 198 3.04 -9.25 -24.46
C GLY A 198 1.91 -10.27 -24.26
N LYS A 199 1.72 -10.81 -23.05
CA LYS A 199 0.72 -11.83 -22.75
C LYS A 199 -0.63 -11.19 -22.44
N GLN A 200 -1.71 -11.75 -22.95
CA GLN A 200 -3.07 -11.35 -22.63
C GLN A 200 -3.67 -12.26 -21.55
N VAL A 201 -4.29 -11.63 -20.54
CA VAL A 201 -5.06 -12.38 -19.54
C VAL A 201 -6.40 -12.78 -20.18
N PRO A 202 -6.78 -14.07 -20.18
CA PRO A 202 -8.04 -14.52 -20.76
C PRO A 202 -9.27 -13.81 -20.14
N HIS A 203 -10.35 -13.76 -20.89
CA HIS A 203 -11.62 -13.26 -20.37
C HIS A 203 -12.06 -14.09 -19.13
N GLY A 204 -12.47 -13.39 -18.06
CA GLY A 204 -12.78 -14.03 -16.78
C GLY A 204 -11.57 -14.57 -15.99
N GLY A 205 -10.38 -14.66 -16.62
CA GLY A 205 -9.15 -15.16 -16.01
C GLY A 205 -8.42 -14.13 -15.16
N ARG A 206 -7.40 -14.61 -14.44
CA ARG A 206 -6.48 -13.84 -13.60
C ARG A 206 -5.08 -13.85 -14.21
N SER A 207 -4.25 -12.86 -13.86
CA SER A 207 -2.85 -12.84 -14.29
C SER A 207 -2.07 -14.06 -13.81
N SER A 208 -2.42 -14.64 -12.66
CA SER A 208 -1.84 -15.88 -12.16
C SER A 208 -2.06 -17.08 -13.07
N ASP A 209 -3.14 -17.09 -13.85
CA ASP A 209 -3.47 -18.21 -14.75
C ASP A 209 -2.50 -18.29 -15.95
N ILE A 210 -1.81 -17.19 -16.23
CA ILE A 210 -0.76 -17.07 -17.26
C ILE A 210 0.65 -16.95 -16.66
N GLY A 211 0.82 -17.31 -15.38
CA GLY A 211 2.10 -17.32 -14.69
C GLY A 211 2.62 -15.92 -14.27
N VAL A 212 1.73 -14.92 -14.17
CA VAL A 212 2.10 -13.55 -13.78
C VAL A 212 1.49 -13.20 -12.44
N LEU A 213 2.32 -12.70 -11.50
CA LEU A 213 1.84 -12.10 -10.26
C LEU A 213 2.28 -10.63 -10.23
N MET A 214 1.35 -9.75 -9.90
CA MET A 214 1.61 -8.31 -9.84
C MET A 214 1.47 -7.81 -8.41
N GLN A 215 2.39 -6.95 -7.98
CA GLN A 215 2.32 -6.21 -6.71
C GLN A 215 2.56 -4.73 -6.99
N ASN A 216 1.91 -3.86 -6.22
CA ASN A 216 2.19 -2.42 -6.27
C ASN A 216 3.51 -2.09 -5.55
N VAL A 217 4.17 -1.00 -5.93
CA VAL A 217 5.45 -0.57 -5.33
C VAL A 217 5.32 -0.25 -3.84
N GLY A 218 4.25 0.39 -3.40
CA GLY A 218 3.98 0.63 -1.98
C GLY A 218 3.75 -0.67 -1.20
N THR A 219 3.16 -1.69 -1.84
CA THR A 219 3.05 -3.03 -1.25
C THR A 219 4.42 -3.68 -1.07
N ALA A 220 5.33 -3.54 -2.04
CA ALA A 220 6.70 -4.04 -1.90
C ALA A 220 7.42 -3.37 -0.71
N TYR A 221 7.30 -2.05 -0.58
CA TYR A 221 7.79 -1.32 0.58
C TYR A 221 7.22 -1.84 1.90
N ALA A 222 5.90 -2.03 1.98
CA ALA A 222 5.25 -2.58 3.17
C ALA A 222 5.70 -4.00 3.51
N VAL A 223 6.00 -4.83 2.50
CA VAL A 223 6.57 -6.18 2.69
C VAL A 223 7.96 -6.10 3.34
N LYS A 224 8.82 -5.17 2.91
CA LYS A 224 10.12 -4.93 3.53
C LYS A 224 9.96 -4.54 5.00
N ARG A 225 9.08 -3.58 5.28
CA ARG A 225 8.81 -3.14 6.66
C ARG A 225 8.32 -4.30 7.54
N ALA A 226 7.39 -5.10 7.03
CA ALA A 226 6.84 -6.24 7.75
C ALA A 226 7.88 -7.33 8.05
N VAL A 227 8.73 -7.65 7.08
CA VAL A 227 9.66 -8.78 7.19
C VAL A 227 10.96 -8.35 7.86
N ILE A 228 11.66 -7.36 7.30
CA ILE A 228 12.99 -6.96 7.78
C ILE A 228 12.91 -6.12 9.05
N ASP A 229 11.99 -5.14 9.10
CA ASP A 229 11.92 -4.22 10.24
C ASP A 229 11.00 -4.71 11.37
N GLY A 230 10.16 -5.72 11.12
CA GLY A 230 9.18 -6.20 12.09
C GLY A 230 8.03 -5.21 12.33
N GLU A 231 7.74 -4.36 11.35
CA GLU A 231 6.74 -3.30 11.45
C GLU A 231 5.47 -3.65 10.69
N PRO A 232 4.34 -3.85 11.38
CA PRO A 232 3.05 -4.02 10.71
C PRO A 232 2.64 -2.77 9.93
N LEU A 233 1.71 -2.94 8.99
CA LEU A 233 1.19 -1.84 8.19
C LEU A 233 0.32 -0.92 9.07
N THR A 234 0.91 0.19 9.52
CA THR A 234 0.28 1.21 10.38
C THR A 234 0.19 2.58 9.73
N GLU A 235 0.84 2.79 8.60
CA GLU A 235 0.87 4.06 7.87
C GLU A 235 1.11 3.85 6.38
N ARG A 236 0.82 4.87 5.60
CA ARG A 236 1.14 4.92 4.17
C ARG A 236 1.34 6.35 3.69
N VAL A 237 1.94 6.51 2.51
CA VAL A 237 1.97 7.81 1.83
C VAL A 237 0.59 8.09 1.24
N VAL A 238 0.11 9.32 1.43
CA VAL A 238 -1.16 9.82 0.89
C VAL A 238 -0.90 11.14 0.19
N THR A 239 -1.51 11.34 -0.97
CA THR A 239 -1.47 12.59 -1.72
C THR A 239 -2.61 13.52 -1.26
N LEU A 240 -2.26 14.75 -0.91
CA LEU A 240 -3.21 15.82 -0.63
C LEU A 240 -3.12 16.82 -1.78
N THR A 241 -4.19 16.95 -2.56
CA THR A 241 -4.17 17.76 -3.79
C THR A 241 -5.56 18.29 -4.12
N GLY A 242 -5.62 19.23 -5.01
CA GLY A 242 -6.84 19.88 -5.49
C GLY A 242 -6.76 21.41 -5.38
N GLU A 243 -7.66 22.08 -6.06
CA GLU A 243 -7.65 23.56 -6.16
C GLU A 243 -7.86 24.26 -4.81
N SER A 244 -8.56 23.60 -3.87
CA SER A 244 -8.83 24.15 -2.53
C SER A 244 -7.81 23.75 -1.47
N VAL A 245 -6.73 23.07 -1.85
CA VAL A 245 -5.65 22.69 -0.97
C VAL A 245 -4.54 23.73 -1.06
N GLY A 246 -4.33 24.48 0.03
CA GLY A 246 -3.33 25.57 0.07
C GLY A 246 -1.89 25.06 0.07
N LYS A 247 -1.66 23.84 0.63
CA LYS A 247 -0.36 23.16 0.70
C LYS A 247 -0.46 21.74 0.12
N PRO A 248 -0.54 21.61 -1.22
CA PRO A 248 -0.58 20.29 -1.83
C PRO A 248 0.74 19.54 -1.65
N GLY A 249 0.67 18.22 -1.52
CA GLY A 249 1.86 17.39 -1.36
C GLY A 249 1.55 15.97 -0.90
N ASN A 250 2.60 15.25 -0.55
CA ASN A 250 2.50 13.88 -0.04
C ASN A 250 2.85 13.86 1.46
N VAL A 251 2.08 13.12 2.23
CA VAL A 251 2.29 12.97 3.67
C VAL A 251 2.32 11.50 4.06
N TRP A 252 3.10 11.16 5.08
CA TRP A 252 2.94 9.90 5.78
C TRP A 252 1.74 10.02 6.71
N ALA A 253 0.67 9.31 6.37
CA ALA A 253 -0.55 9.29 7.15
C ALA A 253 -0.71 7.96 7.90
N ARG A 254 -0.99 8.04 9.20
CA ARG A 254 -1.35 6.88 9.99
C ARG A 254 -2.71 6.35 9.56
N LEU A 255 -2.85 5.03 9.50
CA LEU A 255 -4.15 4.42 9.31
C LEU A 255 -5.06 4.80 10.48
N GLY A 256 -6.31 5.14 10.20
CA GLY A 256 -7.24 5.62 11.22
C GLY A 256 -7.23 7.13 11.43
N THR A 257 -6.25 7.88 10.89
CA THR A 257 -6.27 9.35 10.97
C THR A 257 -7.51 9.90 10.27
N PRO A 258 -8.34 10.74 10.91
CA PRO A 258 -9.46 11.39 10.24
C PRO A 258 -8.99 12.22 9.04
N VAL A 259 -9.63 12.08 7.89
CA VAL A 259 -9.28 12.83 6.67
C VAL A 259 -9.31 14.35 6.91
N GLN A 260 -10.28 14.85 7.68
CA GLN A 260 -10.34 16.26 8.06
C GLN A 260 -9.06 16.77 8.75
N HIS A 261 -8.34 15.91 9.50
CA HIS A 261 -7.08 16.28 10.14
C HIS A 261 -5.98 16.54 9.09
N LEU A 262 -5.88 15.68 8.08
CA LEU A 262 -4.94 15.85 6.97
C LEU A 262 -5.27 17.09 6.14
N LEU A 263 -6.56 17.29 5.84
CA LEU A 263 -7.04 18.45 5.08
C LEU A 263 -6.76 19.76 5.83
N LYS A 264 -6.96 19.80 7.14
CA LYS A 264 -6.60 20.96 7.98
C LYS A 264 -5.10 21.24 7.92
N HIS A 265 -4.26 20.21 7.95
CA HIS A 265 -2.80 20.35 7.83
C HIS A 265 -2.38 20.91 6.46
N ALA A 266 -3.15 20.58 5.42
CA ALA A 266 -2.92 21.06 4.05
C ALA A 266 -3.57 22.41 3.73
N ASP A 267 -4.06 23.15 4.73
CA ASP A 267 -4.76 24.43 4.56
C ASP A 267 -5.94 24.33 3.56
N PHE A 268 -6.79 23.32 3.75
CA PHE A 268 -7.95 23.10 2.90
C PHE A 268 -9.04 24.14 3.16
N CYS A 269 -9.39 24.89 2.12
CA CYS A 269 -10.40 25.95 2.15
C CYS A 269 -11.42 25.75 1.01
N PRO A 270 -12.42 24.85 1.17
CA PRO A 270 -13.36 24.54 0.12
C PRO A 270 -14.37 25.66 -0.11
N THR A 271 -14.84 25.78 -1.36
CA THR A 271 -16.08 26.49 -1.69
C THR A 271 -17.30 25.56 -1.54
N SER A 272 -18.52 26.12 -1.59
CA SER A 272 -19.78 25.35 -1.43
C SER A 272 -19.97 24.24 -2.47
N ASP A 273 -19.33 24.37 -3.64
CA ASP A 273 -19.54 23.50 -4.79
C ASP A 273 -18.47 22.43 -4.96
N GLN A 274 -17.60 22.25 -3.94
CA GLN A 274 -16.48 21.32 -4.00
C GLN A 274 -16.73 20.09 -3.14
N MET A 275 -16.21 18.96 -3.60
CA MET A 275 -16.28 17.68 -2.89
C MET A 275 -14.88 17.11 -2.69
N VAL A 276 -14.69 16.39 -1.59
CA VAL A 276 -13.46 15.64 -1.34
C VAL A 276 -13.61 14.25 -1.92
N ILE A 277 -12.66 13.84 -2.75
CA ILE A 277 -12.60 12.53 -3.37
C ILE A 277 -11.42 11.77 -2.75
N MET A 278 -11.65 10.53 -2.32
CA MET A 278 -10.61 9.60 -1.90
C MET A 278 -10.29 8.64 -3.04
N GLY A 279 -9.01 8.52 -3.40
CA GLY A 279 -8.52 7.55 -4.38
C GLY A 279 -8.39 8.04 -5.82
N GLY A 280 -8.42 9.34 -6.06
CA GLY A 280 -8.22 9.94 -7.39
C GLY A 280 -9.51 10.16 -8.18
N PRO A 281 -9.47 11.03 -9.20
CA PRO A 281 -10.68 11.52 -9.88
C PRO A 281 -11.35 10.49 -10.79
N LEU A 282 -10.64 9.45 -11.23
CA LEU A 282 -11.17 8.46 -12.18
C LEU A 282 -11.68 7.18 -11.49
N MET A 283 -11.03 6.73 -10.43
CA MET A 283 -11.40 5.50 -9.71
C MET A 283 -11.79 5.72 -8.25
N GLY A 284 -11.65 6.93 -7.75
CA GLY A 284 -12.00 7.29 -6.39
C GLY A 284 -13.51 7.45 -6.19
N PHE A 285 -13.87 7.83 -4.98
CA PHE A 285 -15.25 8.12 -4.61
C PHE A 285 -15.33 9.34 -3.71
N THR A 286 -16.46 10.05 -3.78
CA THR A 286 -16.73 11.20 -2.93
C THR A 286 -16.90 10.77 -1.49
N LEU A 287 -16.21 11.45 -0.58
CA LEU A 287 -16.41 11.27 0.85
C LEU A 287 -17.68 11.98 1.31
N PRO A 288 -18.62 11.28 1.94
CA PRO A 288 -19.82 11.89 2.50
C PRO A 288 -19.52 12.71 3.76
N TRP A 289 -18.50 12.29 4.51
CA TRP A 289 -18.04 12.92 5.74
C TRP A 289 -16.52 13.03 5.77
N LEU A 290 -15.96 14.05 6.40
CA LEU A 290 -14.51 14.27 6.46
C LEU A 290 -13.86 13.68 7.73
N ASP A 291 -14.65 13.18 8.65
CA ASP A 291 -14.17 12.46 9.84
C ASP A 291 -13.88 10.98 9.60
N VAL A 292 -14.14 10.49 8.37
CA VAL A 292 -13.78 9.13 7.99
C VAL A 292 -12.27 8.90 8.09
N PRO A 293 -11.84 7.69 8.47
CA PRO A 293 -10.42 7.39 8.66
C PRO A 293 -9.68 7.19 7.34
N VAL A 294 -8.39 7.53 7.33
CA VAL A 294 -7.43 6.99 6.34
C VAL A 294 -7.39 5.48 6.46
N VAL A 295 -7.56 4.78 5.35
CA VAL A 295 -7.55 3.32 5.27
C VAL A 295 -6.41 2.79 4.40
N LYS A 296 -6.18 1.49 4.40
CA LYS A 296 -5.07 0.86 3.66
C LYS A 296 -5.07 1.17 2.15
N ILE A 297 -6.22 1.51 1.57
CA ILE A 297 -6.37 1.83 0.14
C ILE A 297 -6.43 3.32 -0.17
N THR A 298 -6.38 4.20 0.83
CA THR A 298 -6.28 5.67 0.63
C THR A 298 -4.94 6.01 -0.03
N ASN A 299 -4.92 6.83 -1.08
CA ASN A 299 -3.69 7.23 -1.79
C ASN A 299 -3.72 8.68 -2.27
#